data_a810c9e10d533269f986b10bf864ca6b
#
_entry.id   a810c9e10d533269f986b10bf864ca6b
#
_cell.length_a   1.000
_cell.length_b   1.000
_cell.length_c   1.000
_cell.angle_alpha   90.00
_cell.angle_beta   90.00
_cell.angle_gamma   90.00
#
_symmetry.space_group_name_H-M   'P 1'
#
loop_
_entity.id
_entity.type
_entity.pdbx_description
1 polymer ?
#
loop_
_entity_poly.entity_id
_entity_poly.type
_entity_poly.pdbx_seq_one_letter_code
_entity_poly.pdbx_strand_id
1 'polypeptide(L)'
;VNTGVWKEVTLDNRIGTTNINKAAQGDGLKLAKSAHADIIGLSDIQLHPNGTPGTGLMQDIATSGRNRLFINKNGDRFVSESAARDTLCKAIFKQPDGTYWLLMNKLRYPDENKPDRMGVTMKDMLALGRVKKADTLDEMAKLINVPADHLKAAIAEYNKAASNKGT
;
A
#
# COMPACT_ATOMS: atom_id res chain seq x y z
N VAL A 1 16.60 -1.06 2.91
CA VAL A 1 17.42 -1.58 1.82
C VAL A 1 18.87 -1.29 2.16
N ASN A 2 19.74 -2.30 2.18
CA ASN A 2 21.17 -2.06 2.30
C ASN A 2 21.69 -1.59 0.94
N THR A 3 21.90 -0.30 0.81
CA THR A 3 22.31 0.33 -0.44
C THR A 3 23.81 0.16 -0.75
N GLY A 4 24.57 -0.45 0.15
CA GLY A 4 26.02 -0.61 -0.02
C GLY A 4 26.43 -1.45 -1.26
N VAL A 5 25.58 -2.37 -1.67
CA VAL A 5 25.77 -3.21 -2.86
C VAL A 5 25.06 -2.64 -4.10
N TRP A 6 24.15 -1.68 -3.90
CA TRP A 6 23.25 -1.15 -4.90
C TRP A 6 23.59 0.30 -5.27
N LYS A 7 24.85 0.60 -5.45
CA LYS A 7 25.29 1.97 -5.77
C LYS A 7 24.78 2.49 -7.11
N GLU A 8 24.43 1.58 -8.00
CA GLU A 8 23.90 1.90 -9.32
C GLU A 8 22.40 2.26 -9.30
N VAL A 9 21.72 2.01 -8.17
CA VAL A 9 20.29 2.25 -8.02
C VAL A 9 20.05 3.48 -7.17
N THR A 10 19.42 4.49 -7.76
CA THR A 10 18.90 5.63 -7.02
C THR A 10 17.49 5.33 -6.53
N LEU A 11 17.32 5.21 -5.22
CA LEU A 11 16.02 5.01 -4.61
C LEU A 11 15.36 6.36 -4.33
N ASP A 12 14.07 6.45 -4.65
CA ASP A 12 13.24 7.57 -4.22
C ASP A 12 13.17 7.57 -2.67
N ASN A 13 13.39 8.73 -2.04
CA ASN A 13 13.39 8.87 -0.58
C ASN A 13 12.02 8.59 0.07
N ARG A 14 10.96 8.51 -0.72
CA ARG A 14 9.62 8.09 -0.29
C ARG A 14 9.47 6.57 -0.20
N ILE A 15 10.43 5.81 -0.73
CA ILE A 15 10.44 4.35 -0.66
C ILE A 15 10.94 3.93 0.71
N GLY A 16 10.03 3.42 1.54
CA GLY A 16 10.38 2.77 2.80
C GLY A 16 10.88 1.34 2.58
N THR A 17 11.71 0.87 3.48
CA THR A 17 12.04 -0.54 3.56
C THR A 17 10.98 -1.26 4.36
N THR A 18 10.53 -2.39 3.86
CA THR A 18 9.51 -3.18 4.53
C THR A 18 10.10 -4.48 5.04
N ASN A 19 9.66 -4.96 6.19
CA ASN A 19 9.81 -6.32 6.72
C ASN A 19 11.10 -7.06 6.32
N ILE A 20 12.17 -6.34 6.08
CA ILE A 20 13.46 -6.93 5.69
C ILE A 20 14.18 -7.38 6.93
N ASN A 21 14.53 -8.65 6.98
CA ASN A 21 15.39 -9.18 8.01
C ASN A 21 16.74 -8.46 7.97
N LYS A 22 17.25 -8.02 9.14
CA LYS A 22 18.57 -7.40 9.27
C LYS A 22 19.70 -8.27 8.76
N ALA A 23 19.51 -9.59 8.71
CA ALA A 23 20.47 -10.54 8.13
C ALA A 23 20.53 -10.50 6.60
N ALA A 24 19.57 -9.87 5.92
CA ALA A 24 19.56 -9.74 4.46
C ALA A 24 20.55 -8.64 4.02
N GLN A 25 21.84 -8.99 3.95
CA GLN A 25 22.95 -8.06 3.68
C GLN A 25 23.48 -8.14 2.24
N GLY A 26 22.81 -8.86 1.36
CA GLY A 26 23.23 -9.05 -0.02
C GLY A 26 24.42 -10.02 -0.18
N ASP A 27 24.57 -10.96 0.72
CA ASP A 27 25.71 -11.88 0.72
C ASP A 27 25.74 -12.78 -0.52
N GLY A 28 24.56 -13.15 -1.06
CA GLY A 28 24.49 -13.89 -2.33
C GLY A 28 25.14 -13.14 -3.49
N LEU A 29 24.97 -11.82 -3.56
CA LEU A 29 25.60 -10.99 -4.59
C LEU A 29 27.13 -10.90 -4.40
N LYS A 30 27.59 -10.82 -3.14
CA LYS A 30 29.02 -10.84 -2.82
C LYS A 30 29.66 -12.16 -3.25
N LEU A 31 29.01 -13.29 -2.94
CA LEU A 31 29.46 -14.63 -3.34
C LEU A 31 29.48 -14.80 -4.85
N ALA A 32 28.42 -14.38 -5.56
CA ALA A 32 28.36 -14.44 -7.02
C ALA A 32 29.51 -13.63 -7.64
N LYS A 33 29.75 -12.41 -7.13
CA LYS A 33 30.86 -11.57 -7.59
C LYS A 33 32.23 -12.19 -7.33
N SER A 34 32.44 -12.83 -6.17
CA SER A 34 33.70 -13.52 -5.85
C SER A 34 33.95 -14.76 -6.74
N ALA A 35 32.88 -15.39 -7.19
CA ALA A 35 32.92 -16.50 -8.13
C ALA A 35 32.99 -16.06 -9.62
N HIS A 36 33.17 -14.78 -9.87
CA HIS A 36 33.16 -14.19 -11.22
C HIS A 36 31.89 -14.48 -12.01
N ALA A 37 30.76 -14.69 -11.32
CA ALA A 37 29.47 -14.86 -11.97
C ALA A 37 28.98 -13.53 -12.55
N ASP A 38 28.30 -13.60 -13.67
CA ASP A 38 27.66 -12.44 -14.27
C ASP A 38 26.44 -12.02 -13.44
N ILE A 39 26.26 -10.72 -13.26
CA ILE A 39 25.15 -10.15 -12.46
C ILE A 39 24.38 -9.20 -13.34
N ILE A 40 23.09 -9.54 -13.58
CA ILE A 40 22.18 -8.75 -14.40
C ILE A 40 21.01 -8.26 -13.56
N GLY A 41 20.28 -7.25 -14.05
CA GLY A 41 19.03 -6.77 -13.44
C GLY A 41 19.19 -6.03 -12.12
N LEU A 42 20.38 -5.52 -11.76
CA LEU A 42 20.58 -4.78 -10.52
C LEU A 42 19.74 -3.50 -10.40
N SER A 43 19.32 -2.93 -11.53
CA SER A 43 18.42 -1.79 -11.60
C SER A 43 16.94 -2.17 -11.46
N ASP A 44 16.62 -3.44 -11.56
CA ASP A 44 15.23 -3.91 -11.58
C ASP A 44 14.69 -4.03 -10.17
N ILE A 45 13.85 -3.08 -9.79
CA ILE A 45 13.26 -3.00 -8.45
C ILE A 45 11.76 -3.21 -8.55
N GLN A 46 11.25 -4.16 -7.76
CA GLN A 46 9.82 -4.29 -7.57
C GLN A 46 9.37 -3.40 -6.42
N LEU A 47 8.44 -2.50 -6.71
CA LEU A 47 7.75 -1.69 -5.72
C LEU A 47 6.52 -2.44 -5.18
N HIS A 48 6.22 -2.23 -3.91
CA HIS A 48 5.02 -2.75 -3.27
C HIS A 48 4.22 -1.60 -2.65
N PRO A 49 2.92 -1.46 -2.96
CA PRO A 49 2.14 -0.29 -2.54
C PRO A 49 1.72 -0.28 -1.06
N ASN A 50 2.05 -1.29 -0.27
CA ASN A 50 1.50 -1.50 1.09
C ASN A 50 2.40 -1.07 2.24
N GLY A 51 3.36 -0.20 2.04
CA GLY A 51 4.19 0.30 3.13
C GLY A 51 3.42 1.28 4.02
N THR A 52 3.40 1.06 5.33
CA THR A 52 2.85 2.03 6.28
C THR A 52 3.73 3.28 6.30
N PRO A 53 3.17 4.49 6.09
CA PRO A 53 3.93 5.73 6.15
C PRO A 53 4.74 5.85 7.46
N GLY A 54 5.95 6.35 7.37
CA GLY A 54 6.86 6.56 8.50
C GLY A 54 7.62 5.32 8.96
N THR A 55 7.03 4.13 8.91
CA THR A 55 7.68 2.89 9.36
C THR A 55 8.10 1.96 8.24
N GLY A 56 7.50 2.08 7.06
CA GLY A 56 7.69 1.16 5.94
C GLY A 56 7.19 -0.26 6.19
N LEU A 57 6.53 -0.53 7.32
CA LEU A 57 6.01 -1.85 7.63
C LEU A 57 4.92 -2.25 6.64
N MET A 58 5.15 -3.36 5.96
CA MET A 58 4.16 -3.98 5.11
C MET A 58 3.12 -4.70 5.99
N GLN A 59 1.86 -4.50 5.66
CA GLN A 59 0.75 -5.23 6.26
C GLN A 59 0.02 -5.99 5.16
N ASP A 60 -0.50 -7.16 5.49
CA ASP A 60 -1.30 -7.95 4.56
C ASP A 60 -2.76 -7.45 4.48
N ILE A 61 -2.92 -6.13 4.50
CA ILE A 61 -4.18 -5.53 4.10
C ILE A 61 -4.27 -5.79 2.60
N ALA A 62 -5.20 -6.66 2.23
CA ALA A 62 -5.32 -7.11 0.86
C ALA A 62 -5.40 -5.93 -0.11
N THR A 63 -4.36 -5.72 -0.86
CA THR A 63 -4.29 -4.77 -1.97
C THR A 63 -4.91 -5.32 -3.24
N SER A 64 -5.45 -6.54 -3.21
CA SER A 64 -6.17 -7.16 -4.31
C SER A 64 -7.61 -7.52 -3.93
N GLY A 65 -8.52 -7.57 -4.89
CA GLY A 65 -9.91 -7.96 -4.71
C GLY A 65 -10.90 -6.80 -4.66
N ARG A 66 -12.17 -7.12 -4.37
CA ARG A 66 -13.30 -6.18 -4.36
C ARG A 66 -13.44 -5.45 -3.03
N ASN A 67 -14.36 -4.47 -2.97
CA ASN A 67 -14.75 -3.73 -1.75
C ASN A 67 -13.61 -2.91 -1.15
N ARG A 68 -12.87 -2.21 -2.00
CA ARG A 68 -11.79 -1.31 -1.60
C ARG A 68 -11.62 -0.17 -2.60
N LEU A 69 -11.17 0.98 -2.14
CA LEU A 69 -10.82 2.13 -2.97
C LEU A 69 -9.51 2.74 -2.49
N PHE A 70 -8.71 3.22 -3.44
CA PHE A 70 -7.55 4.06 -3.15
C PHE A 70 -7.97 5.54 -3.17
N ILE A 71 -7.91 6.18 -2.01
CA ILE A 71 -8.34 7.57 -1.79
C ILE A 71 -7.12 8.41 -1.44
N ASN A 72 -6.93 9.51 -2.14
CA ASN A 72 -5.87 10.47 -1.86
C ASN A 72 -6.25 11.45 -0.73
N LYS A 73 -5.36 12.38 -0.40
CA LYS A 73 -5.61 13.41 0.63
C LYS A 73 -6.76 14.38 0.29
N ASN A 74 -7.14 14.49 -0.99
CA ASN A 74 -8.25 15.33 -1.40
C ASN A 74 -9.60 14.59 -1.31
N GLY A 75 -9.61 13.33 -0.91
CA GLY A 75 -10.83 12.51 -0.87
C GLY A 75 -11.18 11.85 -2.20
N ASP A 76 -10.34 11.99 -3.22
CA ASP A 76 -10.61 11.51 -4.57
C ASP A 76 -10.01 10.12 -4.81
N ARG A 77 -10.73 9.30 -5.57
CA ARG A 77 -10.19 8.08 -6.16
C ARG A 77 -9.25 8.43 -7.30
N PHE A 78 -8.05 7.89 -7.34
CA PHE A 78 -7.01 8.32 -8.29
C PHE A 78 -6.46 7.23 -9.19
N VAL A 79 -6.82 5.96 -8.96
CA VAL A 79 -6.32 4.82 -9.74
C VAL A 79 -7.29 3.66 -9.69
N SER A 80 -7.27 2.80 -10.70
CA SER A 80 -8.01 1.53 -10.66
C SER A 80 -7.38 0.57 -9.65
N GLU A 81 -8.19 0.00 -8.79
CA GLU A 81 -7.78 -0.95 -7.74
C GLU A 81 -7.28 -2.29 -8.32
N SER A 82 -7.56 -2.56 -9.59
CA SER A 82 -7.09 -3.75 -10.31
C SER A 82 -5.82 -3.50 -11.14
N ALA A 83 -5.28 -2.29 -11.11
CA ALA A 83 -4.07 -1.97 -11.85
C ALA A 83 -2.87 -2.81 -11.38
N ALA A 84 -1.92 -3.03 -12.28
CA ALA A 84 -0.67 -3.70 -11.97
C ALA A 84 0.12 -2.94 -10.87
N ARG A 85 0.91 -3.66 -10.11
CA ARG A 85 1.60 -3.14 -8.92
C ARG A 85 2.47 -1.92 -9.21
N ASP A 86 3.21 -1.94 -10.30
CA ASP A 86 4.05 -0.83 -10.74
C ASP A 86 3.23 0.41 -11.13
N THR A 87 2.09 0.20 -11.80
CA THR A 87 1.13 1.25 -12.15
C THR A 87 0.52 1.88 -10.89
N LEU A 88 0.14 1.05 -9.89
CA LEU A 88 -0.32 1.53 -8.60
C LEU A 88 0.74 2.40 -7.92
N CYS A 89 1.97 1.92 -7.82
CA CYS A 89 3.05 2.67 -7.16
C CYS A 89 3.36 3.99 -7.88
N LYS A 90 3.41 3.99 -9.21
CA LYS A 90 3.57 5.22 -10.01
C LYS A 90 2.44 6.23 -9.78
N ALA A 91 1.19 5.74 -9.67
CA ALA A 91 0.05 6.59 -9.39
C ALA A 91 0.10 7.16 -7.95
N ILE A 92 0.49 6.34 -6.97
CA ILE A 92 0.66 6.76 -5.57
C ILE A 92 1.72 7.86 -5.46
N PHE A 93 2.87 7.73 -6.13
CA PHE A 93 3.92 8.75 -6.09
C PHE A 93 3.51 10.10 -6.68
N LYS A 94 2.48 10.14 -7.51
CA LYS A 94 1.91 11.39 -8.04
C LYS A 94 0.93 12.05 -7.06
N GLN A 95 0.51 11.36 -6.00
CA GLN A 95 -0.40 11.93 -5.02
C GLN A 95 0.35 12.83 -4.03
N PRO A 96 -0.35 13.77 -3.37
CA PRO A 96 0.24 14.57 -2.31
C PRO A 96 0.96 13.70 -1.27
N ASP A 97 2.20 14.01 -0.97
CA ASP A 97 3.11 13.27 -0.07
C ASP A 97 3.38 11.80 -0.47
N GLY A 98 2.96 11.36 -1.67
CA GLY A 98 3.10 9.96 -2.09
C GLY A 98 2.38 8.98 -1.18
N THR A 99 1.29 9.39 -0.55
CA THR A 99 0.49 8.56 0.36
C THR A 99 -0.96 8.45 -0.09
N TYR A 100 -1.66 7.47 0.48
CA TYR A 100 -3.07 7.23 0.20
C TYR A 100 -3.75 6.54 1.38
N TRP A 101 -5.07 6.57 1.39
CA TRP A 101 -5.91 5.76 2.24
C TRP A 101 -6.48 4.58 1.46
N LEU A 102 -6.40 3.39 2.04
CA LEU A 102 -7.13 2.23 1.53
C LEU A 102 -8.47 2.15 2.26
N LEU A 103 -9.52 2.60 1.59
CA LEU A 103 -10.88 2.54 2.13
C LEU A 103 -11.50 1.18 1.86
N MET A 104 -12.07 0.57 2.88
CA MET A 104 -12.72 -0.75 2.80
C MET A 104 -14.03 -0.73 3.57
N ASN A 105 -14.95 -1.60 3.18
CA ASN A 105 -16.18 -1.82 3.93
C ASN A 105 -16.09 -3.10 4.79
N LYS A 106 -17.07 -3.27 5.70
CA LYS A 106 -17.15 -4.41 6.62
C LYS A 106 -17.14 -5.78 5.91
N LEU A 107 -17.61 -5.85 4.67
CA LEU A 107 -17.62 -7.12 3.90
C LEU A 107 -16.21 -7.63 3.61
N ARG A 108 -15.21 -6.74 3.62
CA ARG A 108 -13.82 -7.12 3.42
C ARG A 108 -13.22 -7.82 4.63
N TYR A 109 -13.60 -7.36 5.83
CA TYR A 109 -13.13 -7.90 7.11
C TYR A 109 -14.32 -8.10 8.04
N PRO A 110 -15.11 -9.17 7.82
CA PRO A 110 -16.32 -9.43 8.63
C PRO A 110 -16.00 -9.82 10.07
N ASP A 111 -14.81 -10.36 10.31
CA ASP A 111 -14.31 -10.75 11.63
C ASP A 111 -13.02 -10.01 11.96
N GLU A 112 -13.10 -9.11 12.94
CA GLU A 112 -11.97 -8.30 13.39
C GLU A 112 -10.91 -9.10 14.18
N ASN A 113 -11.25 -10.27 14.67
CA ASN A 113 -10.34 -11.13 15.44
C ASN A 113 -9.62 -12.17 14.57
N LYS A 114 -10.03 -12.35 13.32
CA LYS A 114 -9.40 -13.29 12.41
C LYS A 114 -8.02 -12.79 12.00
N PRO A 115 -6.94 -13.54 12.29
CA PRO A 115 -5.60 -13.13 11.88
C PRO A 115 -5.42 -13.25 10.35
N ASP A 116 -4.64 -12.35 9.79
CA ASP A 116 -4.15 -12.44 8.43
C ASP A 116 -3.00 -13.47 8.32
N ARG A 117 -2.37 -13.58 7.14
CA ARG A 117 -1.25 -14.50 6.92
C ARG A 117 -0.01 -14.19 7.76
N MET A 118 0.09 -13.00 8.29
CA MET A 118 1.19 -12.55 9.14
C MET A 118 0.86 -12.64 10.63
N GLY A 119 -0.31 -13.18 10.97
CA GLY A 119 -0.77 -13.33 12.35
C GLY A 119 -1.33 -12.05 12.97
N VAL A 120 -1.57 -11.00 12.17
CA VAL A 120 -2.07 -9.70 12.63
C VAL A 120 -3.58 -9.63 12.43
N THR A 121 -4.31 -9.17 13.44
CA THR A 121 -5.76 -8.99 13.37
C THR A 121 -6.13 -7.55 13.02
N MET A 122 -7.34 -7.34 12.50
CA MET A 122 -7.88 -5.99 12.33
C MET A 122 -8.00 -5.25 13.66
N LYS A 123 -8.33 -5.99 14.73
CA LYS A 123 -8.39 -5.46 16.10
C LYS A 123 -7.04 -4.91 16.55
N ASP A 124 -5.94 -5.61 16.27
CA ASP A 124 -4.60 -5.13 16.59
C ASP A 124 -4.26 -3.86 15.81
N MET A 125 -4.61 -3.81 14.52
CA MET A 125 -4.37 -2.64 13.68
C MET A 125 -5.18 -1.41 14.12
N LEU A 126 -6.41 -1.61 14.59
CA LEU A 126 -7.22 -0.56 15.20
C LEU A 126 -6.58 -0.04 16.49
N ALA A 127 -6.15 -0.95 17.37
CA ALA A 127 -5.49 -0.60 18.64
C ALA A 127 -4.18 0.17 18.42
N LEU A 128 -3.43 -0.16 17.36
CA LEU A 128 -2.21 0.54 16.96
C LEU A 128 -2.47 1.85 16.19
N GLY A 129 -3.73 2.21 15.94
CA GLY A 129 -4.11 3.40 15.20
C GLY A 129 -3.78 3.38 13.70
N ARG A 130 -3.38 2.23 13.18
CA ARG A 130 -3.03 2.05 11.76
C ARG A 130 -4.25 1.93 10.86
N VAL A 131 -5.36 1.50 11.41
CA VAL A 131 -6.66 1.47 10.78
C VAL A 131 -7.58 2.42 11.52
N LYS A 132 -8.45 3.09 10.79
CA LYS A 132 -9.53 3.92 11.34
C LYS A 132 -10.85 3.24 11.04
N LYS A 133 -11.79 3.32 11.95
CA LYS A 133 -13.14 2.77 11.81
C LYS A 133 -14.17 3.84 12.11
N ALA A 134 -15.18 3.94 11.29
CA ALA A 134 -16.32 4.84 11.45
C ALA A 134 -17.58 4.16 10.91
N ASP A 135 -18.73 4.57 11.44
CA ASP A 135 -20.02 4.05 11.00
C ASP A 135 -20.61 4.88 9.85
N THR A 136 -20.14 6.11 9.68
CA THR A 136 -20.59 7.01 8.61
C THR A 136 -19.40 7.54 7.79
N LEU A 137 -19.69 7.96 6.54
CA LEU A 137 -18.67 8.57 5.67
C LEU A 137 -18.22 9.95 6.17
N ASP A 138 -19.09 10.68 6.85
CA ASP A 138 -18.75 11.99 7.42
C ASP A 138 -17.77 11.83 8.59
N GLU A 139 -17.98 10.84 9.45
CA GLU A 139 -17.03 10.49 10.50
C GLU A 139 -15.70 9.99 9.92
N MET A 140 -15.76 9.10 8.91
CA MET A 140 -14.55 8.61 8.26
C MET A 140 -13.76 9.76 7.64
N ALA A 141 -14.40 10.66 6.92
CA ALA A 141 -13.75 11.81 6.30
C ALA A 141 -13.02 12.68 7.34
N LYS A 142 -13.64 12.91 8.51
CA LYS A 142 -12.99 13.62 9.63
C LYS A 142 -11.80 12.85 10.18
N LEU A 143 -11.92 11.53 10.38
CA LEU A 143 -10.85 10.70 10.94
C LEU A 143 -9.61 10.62 10.05
N ILE A 144 -9.79 10.65 8.73
CA ILE A 144 -8.69 10.59 7.76
C ILE A 144 -8.33 11.96 7.18
N ASN A 145 -8.98 13.02 7.66
CA ASN A 145 -8.74 14.41 7.29
C ASN A 145 -8.83 14.65 5.77
N VAL A 146 -9.98 14.27 5.18
CA VAL A 146 -10.31 14.53 3.76
C VAL A 146 -11.66 15.24 3.65
N PRO A 147 -11.93 15.97 2.54
CA PRO A 147 -13.25 16.56 2.29
C PRO A 147 -14.33 15.48 2.18
N ALA A 148 -15.42 15.62 2.94
CA ALA A 148 -16.45 14.59 3.01
C ALA A 148 -17.28 14.48 1.73
N ASP A 149 -17.49 15.57 1.02
CA ASP A 149 -18.18 15.63 -0.27
C ASP A 149 -17.39 14.91 -1.37
N HIS A 150 -16.07 15.10 -1.43
CA HIS A 150 -15.19 14.38 -2.34
C HIS A 150 -15.20 12.87 -2.06
N LEU A 151 -15.05 12.48 -0.79
CA LEU A 151 -15.09 11.07 -0.40
C LEU A 151 -16.42 10.41 -0.79
N LYS A 152 -17.55 11.08 -0.54
CA LYS A 152 -18.87 10.59 -0.92
C LYS A 152 -19.02 10.47 -2.44
N ALA A 153 -18.54 11.46 -3.20
CA ALA A 153 -18.56 11.45 -4.66
C ALA A 153 -17.74 10.29 -5.23
N ALA A 154 -16.53 10.07 -4.73
CA ALA A 154 -15.66 8.96 -5.15
C ALA A 154 -16.31 7.58 -4.91
N ILE A 155 -16.97 7.40 -3.78
CA ILE A 155 -17.69 6.15 -3.45
C ILE A 155 -18.93 5.98 -4.35
N ALA A 156 -19.69 7.04 -4.61
CA ALA A 156 -20.87 6.99 -5.46
C ALA A 156 -20.48 6.63 -6.91
N GLU A 157 -19.41 7.20 -7.43
CA GLU A 157 -18.87 6.88 -8.75
C GLU A 157 -18.45 5.42 -8.84
N TYR A 158 -17.69 4.94 -7.85
CA TYR A 158 -17.27 3.54 -7.78
C TYR A 158 -18.46 2.58 -7.76
N ASN A 159 -19.45 2.85 -6.92
CA ASN A 159 -20.65 2.01 -6.82
C ASN A 159 -21.44 1.98 -8.13
N LYS A 160 -21.57 3.13 -8.82
CA LYS A 160 -22.21 3.23 -10.14
C LYS A 160 -21.47 2.38 -11.18
N ALA A 161 -20.14 2.47 -11.22
CA ALA A 161 -19.32 1.67 -12.13
C ALA A 161 -19.43 0.17 -11.83
N ALA A 162 -19.40 -0.22 -10.57
CA ALA A 162 -19.55 -1.61 -10.14
C ALA A 162 -20.93 -2.19 -10.49
N SER A 163 -21.99 -1.39 -10.40
CA SER A 163 -23.35 -1.80 -10.76
C SER A 163 -23.52 -2.02 -12.28
N ASN A 164 -22.78 -1.29 -13.09
CA ASN A 164 -22.83 -1.37 -14.55
C ASN A 164 -21.97 -2.51 -15.13
N LYS A 165 -21.40 -3.38 -14.29
CA LYS A 165 -20.49 -4.49 -14.66
C LYS A 165 -19.28 -4.07 -15.50
N GLY A 166 -18.93 -2.80 -15.48
CA GLY A 166 -17.76 -2.24 -16.16
C GLY A 166 -16.82 -1.61 -15.12
N THR A 167 -15.91 -2.37 -14.62
CA THR A 167 -14.78 -1.87 -13.84
C THR A 167 -13.53 -1.92 -14.68
#